data_45812e8954f042efbdd8e8e96653a875
#
_entry.id   45812e8954f042efbdd8e8e96653a875
#
_cell.length_a   1.000
_cell.length_b   1.000
_cell.length_c   1.000
_cell.angle_alpha   90.00
_cell.angle_beta   90.00
_cell.angle_gamma   90.00
#
_symmetry.space_group_name_H-M   'P 1'
#
loop_
_entity.id
_entity.type
_entity.pdbx_description
1 polymer ?
#
loop_
_entity_poly.entity_id
_entity_poly.type
_entity_poly.pdbx_seq_one_letter_code
_entity_poly.pdbx_strand_id
1 'polypeptide(L)' 'MSVMSVRLPDEVDLQLGQLAQSTGRTKSWLANQAIQDYLAREAW' A
#
# COMPACT_ATOMS: atom_id res chain seq x y z
N MET A 1 -12.07 -3.25 -15.36
CA MET A 1 -11.25 -3.04 -14.17
C MET A 1 -10.08 -4.02 -14.18
N SER A 2 -8.88 -3.54 -13.98
CA SER A 2 -7.71 -4.40 -14.00
C SER A 2 -7.30 -4.79 -12.58
N VAL A 3 -6.77 -6.01 -12.45
CA VAL A 3 -6.30 -6.53 -11.17
C VAL A 3 -4.79 -6.69 -11.26
N MET A 4 -4.10 -6.20 -10.25
CA MET A 4 -2.65 -6.28 -10.19
C MET A 4 -2.22 -6.99 -8.92
N SER A 5 -1.31 -7.95 -9.06
CA SER A 5 -0.71 -8.63 -7.91
C SER A 5 0.68 -8.09 -7.67
N VAL A 6 0.97 -7.73 -6.43
CA VAL A 6 2.27 -7.22 -6.05
C VAL A 6 2.83 -8.08 -4.93
N ARG A 7 4.07 -8.52 -5.09
CA ARG A 7 4.76 -9.29 -4.08
C ARG A 7 5.63 -8.36 -3.25
N LEU A 8 5.41 -8.36 -1.95
CA LEU A 8 6.15 -7.51 -1.03
C LEU A 8 7.16 -8.34 -0.24
N PRO A 9 8.33 -7.76 0.07
CA PRO A 9 9.23 -8.38 1.03
C PRO A 9 8.52 -8.57 2.38
N ASP A 10 8.91 -9.59 3.11
CA ASP A 10 8.28 -9.91 4.40
C ASP A 10 8.27 -8.73 5.35
N GLU A 11 9.37 -8.00 5.39
CA GLU A 11 9.51 -6.83 6.25
C GLU A 11 8.49 -5.76 5.93
N VAL A 12 8.32 -5.49 4.65
CA VAL A 12 7.36 -4.47 4.19
C VAL A 12 5.94 -4.93 4.47
N ASP A 13 5.67 -6.20 4.21
CA ASP A 13 4.34 -6.76 4.45
C ASP A 13 3.97 -6.68 5.93
N LEU A 14 4.93 -6.98 6.80
CA LEU A 14 4.71 -6.91 8.24
C LEU A 14 4.41 -5.49 8.69
N GLN A 15 5.20 -4.54 8.23
CA GLN A 15 4.99 -3.13 8.57
C GLN A 15 3.66 -2.62 8.06
N LEU A 16 3.29 -3.03 6.86
CA LEU A 16 2.01 -2.64 6.29
C LEU A 16 0.85 -3.20 7.10
N GLY A 17 0.97 -4.45 7.54
CA GLY A 17 -0.03 -5.07 8.39
C GLY A 17 -0.20 -4.36 9.72
N GLN A 18 0.90 -3.97 10.32
CA GLN A 18 0.88 -3.24 11.59
C GLN A 18 0.20 -1.87 11.43
N LEU A 19 0.51 -1.19 10.33
CA LEU A 19 -0.08 0.11 10.06
C LEU A 19 -1.58 -0.02 9.77
N ALA A 20 -1.97 -1.06 9.04
CA ALA A 20 -3.36 -1.33 8.74
C ALA A 20 -4.16 -1.53 10.03
N GLN A 21 -3.61 -2.29 10.96
CA GLN A 21 -4.24 -2.56 12.23
C GLN A 21 -4.35 -1.28 13.06
N SER A 22 -3.31 -0.47 13.06
CA SER A 22 -3.25 0.76 13.83
C SER A 22 -4.22 1.81 13.31
N THR A 23 -4.44 1.86 12.01
CA THR A 23 -5.30 2.87 11.39
C THR A 23 -6.72 2.40 11.15
N GLY A 24 -6.99 1.10 11.35
CA GLY A 24 -8.30 0.54 11.06
C GLY A 24 -8.58 0.42 9.57
N ARG A 25 -7.54 0.38 8.76
CA ARG A 25 -7.65 0.24 7.30
C ARG A 25 -7.18 -1.13 6.86
N THR A 26 -7.46 -1.47 5.61
CA THR A 26 -6.94 -2.71 5.05
C THR A 26 -5.58 -2.48 4.42
N LYS A 27 -4.81 -3.56 4.27
CA LYS A 27 -3.53 -3.48 3.56
C LYS A 27 -3.72 -2.97 2.14
N SER A 28 -4.76 -3.44 1.47
CA SER A 28 -5.05 -3.03 0.10
C SER A 28 -5.32 -1.53 0.02
N TRP A 29 -6.07 -1.01 0.96
CA TRP A 29 -6.37 0.41 0.99
C TRP A 29 -5.09 1.23 1.15
N LEU A 30 -4.23 0.82 2.08
CA LEU A 30 -2.97 1.52 2.32
C LEU A 30 -2.03 1.44 1.13
N ALA A 31 -1.95 0.27 0.50
CA ALA A 31 -1.10 0.09 -0.67
C ALA A 31 -1.57 0.97 -1.83
N ASN A 32 -2.87 1.02 -2.05
CA ASN A 32 -3.45 1.90 -3.07
C ASN A 32 -3.12 3.35 -2.81
N GLN A 33 -3.27 3.77 -1.57
CA GLN A 33 -3.00 5.15 -1.19
C GLN A 33 -1.53 5.50 -1.41
N ALA A 34 -0.65 4.59 -1.03
CA ALA A 34 0.78 4.80 -1.20
C ALA A 34 1.17 4.93 -2.67
N ILE A 35 0.58 4.10 -3.52
CA ILE A 35 0.85 4.15 -4.95
C ILE A 35 0.35 5.48 -5.54
N GLN A 36 -0.84 5.90 -5.16
CA GLN A 36 -1.39 7.16 -5.63
C GLN A 36 -0.51 8.34 -5.20
N ASP A 37 -0.07 8.32 -3.95
CA ASP A 37 0.80 9.37 -3.43
C ASP A 37 2.12 9.42 -4.18
N TYR A 38 2.68 8.26 -4.47
CA TYR A 38 3.94 8.17 -5.19
C TYR A 38 3.80 8.72 -6.60
N LEU A 39 2.74 8.32 -7.30
CA LEU A 39 2.50 8.78 -8.66
C LEU A 39 2.25 10.29 -8.69
N ALA A 40 1.53 10.81 -7.73
CA ALA A 40 1.28 12.24 -7.63
C ALA A 40 2.58 13.02 -7.45
N ARG A 41 3.50 12.46 -6.68
CA ARG A 41 4.80 13.08 -6.42
C ARG A 41 5.67 13.11 -7.67
N GLU A 42 5.64 12.02 -8.44
CA GLU A 42 6.48 11.88 -9.61
C GLU A 42 5.87 12.49 -10.87
N ALA A 43 4.59 12.78 -10.85
CA ALA A 43 3.86 13.24 -12.04
C ALA A 43 3.86 14.76 -12.21
N TRP A 44 4.76 15.45 -11.61
CA TRP A 44 4.85 16.90 -11.72
C TRP A 44 5.05 17.38 -13.14
#